data_6c55f6fb5e9df81ad04700df625e812f
#
_entry.id   6c55f6fb5e9df81ad04700df625e812f
#
_cell.length_a   1.000
_cell.length_b   1.000
_cell.length_c   1.000
_cell.angle_alpha   90.00
_cell.angle_beta   90.00
_cell.angle_gamma   90.00
#
_symmetry.space_group_name_H-M   'P 1'
#
loop_
_entity.id
_entity.type
_entity.pdbx_description
1 polymer ?
#
loop_
_entity_poly.entity_id
_entity_poly.type
_entity_poly.pdbx_seq_one_letter_code
_entity_poly.pdbx_strand_id
1 'polypeptide(L)'
;MGYNCSMHTLSGPILVVDDTPNILELVETTLRFKGYTVVCAVNGQDALDKIAKQRPALVITDILMPRMDGYTLAHNLRKNPDTSDIPIVFLSATYVSADDKRFGLGLGAVRFIEKPIDPDDFLLTVAEILTQGLPPPSTPMSDQEFFQGYRQRLDHKLRYKTTQIARIERLITSLPPEQKPGFLSLQRQTEAERDEIQLELDQVRKLTNWPKTNPSS
;
A
#
# COMPACT_ATOMS: atom_id res chain seq x y z
N MET A 1 34.70 3.35 -28.31
CA MET A 1 33.28 2.95 -28.30
C MET A 1 32.66 3.59 -27.06
N GLY A 2 31.99 4.71 -27.26
CA GLY A 2 31.38 5.47 -26.18
C GLY A 2 30.06 4.81 -25.79
N TYR A 3 29.96 4.32 -24.58
CA TYR A 3 28.68 3.94 -23.98
C TYR A 3 27.92 5.24 -23.69
N ASN A 4 26.99 5.56 -24.57
CA ASN A 4 26.04 6.65 -24.38
C ASN A 4 25.02 6.16 -23.34
N CYS A 5 25.36 6.28 -22.05
CA CYS A 5 24.43 6.08 -20.95
C CYS A 5 23.51 7.31 -20.96
N SER A 6 22.43 7.23 -21.72
CA SER A 6 21.35 8.21 -21.61
C SER A 6 20.84 8.11 -20.16
N MET A 7 21.28 9.02 -19.31
CA MET A 7 20.64 9.25 -18.02
C MET A 7 19.20 9.66 -18.32
N HIS A 8 18.28 8.70 -18.30
CA HIS A 8 16.86 9.00 -18.21
C HIS A 8 16.59 9.61 -16.85
N THR A 9 16.81 10.92 -16.73
CA THR A 9 16.29 11.67 -15.59
C THR A 9 14.76 11.50 -15.64
N LEU A 10 14.23 10.76 -14.70
CA LEU A 10 12.79 10.62 -14.55
C LEU A 10 12.20 12.01 -14.33
N SER A 11 11.48 12.53 -15.33
CA SER A 11 10.88 13.88 -15.29
C SER A 11 9.43 13.77 -14.90
N GLY A 12 9.00 14.62 -13.97
CA GLY A 12 7.62 14.65 -13.49
C GLY A 12 7.56 14.85 -11.98
N PRO A 13 6.37 15.05 -11.42
CA PRO A 13 6.19 15.15 -9.98
C PRO A 13 6.36 13.79 -9.31
N ILE A 14 6.66 13.80 -8.01
CA ILE A 14 6.51 12.64 -7.15
C ILE A 14 5.05 12.59 -6.71
N LEU A 15 4.38 11.48 -6.95
CA LEU A 15 3.01 11.25 -6.46
C LEU A 15 3.08 10.53 -5.10
N VAL A 16 2.54 11.17 -4.08
CA VAL A 16 2.42 10.61 -2.73
C VAL A 16 0.96 10.24 -2.47
N VAL A 17 0.73 9.00 -2.05
CA VAL A 17 -0.63 8.45 -1.85
C VAL A 17 -0.73 7.89 -0.43
N ASP A 18 -1.56 8.50 0.40
CA ASP A 18 -1.82 8.06 1.78
C ASP A 18 -3.18 8.62 2.22
N ASP A 19 -3.97 7.86 2.94
CA ASP A 19 -5.28 8.32 3.44
C ASP A 19 -5.18 9.11 4.74
N THR A 20 -3.99 9.15 5.34
CA THR A 20 -3.70 9.86 6.60
C THR A 20 -3.15 11.27 6.31
N PRO A 21 -3.91 12.36 6.58
CA PRO A 21 -3.48 13.71 6.23
C PRO A 21 -2.12 14.13 6.82
N ASN A 22 -1.84 13.74 8.06
CA ASN A 22 -0.57 14.06 8.70
C ASN A 22 0.64 13.39 8.01
N ILE A 23 0.46 12.20 7.46
CA ILE A 23 1.53 11.51 6.72
C ILE A 23 1.73 12.18 5.36
N LEU A 24 0.64 12.51 4.65
CA LEU A 24 0.73 13.27 3.39
C LEU A 24 1.49 14.59 3.60
N GLU A 25 1.12 15.38 4.61
CA GLU A 25 1.76 16.65 4.91
C GLU A 25 3.25 16.49 5.25
N LEU A 26 3.60 15.49 6.07
CA LEU A 26 4.98 15.19 6.43
C LEU A 26 5.82 14.85 5.20
N VAL A 27 5.35 13.90 4.38
CA VAL A 27 6.09 13.43 3.20
C VAL A 27 6.17 14.53 2.14
N GLU A 28 5.07 15.25 1.89
CA GLU A 28 5.04 16.37 0.96
C GLU A 28 6.03 17.46 1.35
N THR A 29 5.99 17.90 2.63
CA THR A 29 6.88 18.94 3.13
C THR A 29 8.35 18.52 3.04
N THR A 30 8.66 17.26 3.41
CA THR A 30 10.00 16.71 3.34
C THR A 30 10.56 16.71 1.90
N LEU A 31 9.76 16.28 0.94
CA LEU A 31 10.15 16.26 -0.48
C LEU A 31 10.28 17.68 -1.06
N ARG A 32 9.30 18.57 -0.78
CA ARG A 32 9.32 19.96 -1.27
C ARG A 32 10.52 20.73 -0.73
N PHE A 33 10.92 20.48 0.51
CA PHE A 33 12.12 21.11 1.10
C PHE A 33 13.40 20.79 0.31
N LYS A 34 13.45 19.65 -0.36
CA LYS A 34 14.57 19.27 -1.27
C LYS A 34 14.36 19.68 -2.72
N GLY A 35 13.30 20.45 -3.02
CA GLY A 35 13.04 20.98 -4.35
C GLY A 35 12.24 20.06 -5.27
N TYR A 36 11.71 18.93 -4.79
CA TYR A 36 10.87 18.07 -5.59
C TYR A 36 9.47 18.66 -5.80
N THR A 37 8.92 18.50 -6.99
CA THR A 37 7.50 18.77 -7.23
C THR A 37 6.69 17.59 -6.73
N VAL A 38 5.69 17.84 -5.90
CA VAL A 38 4.88 16.79 -5.27
C VAL A 38 3.40 16.98 -5.59
N VAL A 39 2.74 15.89 -5.92
CA VAL A 39 1.29 15.76 -6.05
C VAL A 39 0.82 14.75 -5.00
N CYS A 40 -0.21 15.08 -4.22
CA CYS A 40 -0.76 14.20 -3.19
C CYS A 40 -2.07 13.57 -3.66
N ALA A 41 -2.34 12.34 -3.25
CA ALA A 41 -3.59 11.61 -3.45
C ALA A 41 -4.00 10.92 -2.15
N VAL A 42 -5.31 10.77 -1.92
CA VAL A 42 -5.85 10.23 -0.67
C VAL A 42 -6.25 8.74 -0.75
N ASN A 43 -6.13 8.12 -1.90
CA ASN A 43 -6.34 6.68 -2.15
C ASN A 43 -5.88 6.32 -3.56
N GLY A 44 -5.88 5.03 -3.89
CA GLY A 44 -5.44 4.55 -5.20
C GLY A 44 -6.28 5.04 -6.38
N GLN A 45 -7.59 5.25 -6.21
CA GLN A 45 -8.43 5.78 -7.29
C GLN A 45 -8.08 7.24 -7.61
N ASP A 46 -7.95 8.11 -6.58
CA ASP A 46 -7.52 9.49 -6.74
C ASP A 46 -6.10 9.56 -7.36
N ALA A 47 -5.24 8.60 -7.02
CA ALA A 47 -3.91 8.48 -7.61
C ALA A 47 -4.00 8.20 -9.13
N LEU A 48 -4.81 7.24 -9.57
CA LEU A 48 -5.01 6.95 -11.00
C LEU A 48 -5.54 8.16 -11.78
N ASP A 49 -6.51 8.87 -11.19
CA ASP A 49 -7.10 10.08 -11.81
C ASP A 49 -6.06 11.21 -11.97
N LYS A 50 -5.09 11.31 -11.05
CA LYS A 50 -3.98 12.27 -11.12
C LYS A 50 -2.90 11.84 -12.11
N ILE A 51 -2.56 10.55 -12.15
CA ILE A 51 -1.62 9.98 -13.10
C ILE A 51 -2.10 10.17 -14.55
N ALA A 52 -3.41 10.02 -14.78
CA ALA A 52 -4.01 10.27 -16.11
C ALA A 52 -3.86 11.72 -16.57
N LYS A 53 -3.77 12.67 -15.64
CA LYS A 53 -3.56 14.11 -15.96
C LYS A 53 -2.09 14.46 -16.12
N GLN A 54 -1.24 13.90 -15.28
CA GLN A 54 0.19 14.16 -15.28
C GLN A 54 0.94 12.92 -14.80
N ARG A 55 1.76 12.34 -15.69
CA ARG A 55 2.60 11.19 -15.37
C ARG A 55 3.64 11.56 -14.30
N PRO A 56 3.70 10.83 -13.17
CA PRO A 56 4.72 11.04 -12.15
C PRO A 56 6.05 10.38 -12.51
N ALA A 57 7.13 10.91 -11.96
CA ALA A 57 8.47 10.29 -11.99
C ALA A 57 8.60 9.13 -10.99
N LEU A 58 7.81 9.16 -9.91
CA LEU A 58 7.84 8.18 -8.82
C LEU A 58 6.47 8.17 -8.14
N VAL A 59 5.97 6.99 -7.79
CA VAL A 59 4.81 6.80 -6.92
C VAL A 59 5.27 6.29 -5.57
N ILE A 60 4.92 7.00 -4.49
CA ILE A 60 5.12 6.60 -3.11
C ILE A 60 3.74 6.40 -2.52
N THR A 61 3.38 5.19 -2.15
CA THR A 61 2.01 4.87 -1.71
C THR A 61 1.97 4.09 -0.42
N ASP A 62 1.06 4.46 0.47
CA ASP A 62 0.66 3.56 1.54
C ASP A 62 0.06 2.29 0.96
N ILE A 63 0.14 1.20 1.73
CA ILE A 63 -0.43 -0.07 1.33
C ILE A 63 -1.93 -0.12 1.64
N LEU A 64 -2.31 0.34 2.84
CA LEU A 64 -3.66 0.19 3.35
C LEU A 64 -4.44 1.49 3.26
N MET A 65 -5.27 1.62 2.25
CA MET A 65 -6.11 2.79 2.02
C MET A 65 -7.53 2.37 1.64
N PRO A 66 -8.55 3.18 1.95
CA PRO A 66 -9.92 2.91 1.55
C PRO A 66 -10.11 3.03 0.03
N ARG A 67 -11.14 2.40 -0.51
CA ARG A 67 -11.56 2.35 -1.92
C ARG A 67 -10.62 1.58 -2.83
N MET A 68 -9.37 1.94 -2.92
CA MET A 68 -8.34 1.25 -3.66
C MET A 68 -7.03 1.32 -2.87
N ASP A 69 -6.52 0.18 -2.48
CA ASP A 69 -5.27 0.05 -1.74
C ASP A 69 -4.03 0.17 -2.64
N GLY A 70 -2.85 0.27 -2.02
CA GLY A 70 -1.59 0.44 -2.73
C GLY A 70 -1.21 -0.75 -3.60
N TYR A 71 -1.58 -1.98 -3.24
CA TYR A 71 -1.31 -3.17 -4.06
C TYR A 71 -2.15 -3.18 -5.33
N THR A 72 -3.45 -2.84 -5.20
CA THR A 72 -4.35 -2.72 -6.36
C THR A 72 -3.92 -1.57 -7.27
N LEU A 73 -3.48 -0.45 -6.70
CA LEU A 73 -2.89 0.65 -7.47
C LEU A 73 -1.66 0.17 -8.26
N ALA A 74 -0.71 -0.50 -7.60
CA ALA A 74 0.49 -1.02 -8.25
C ALA A 74 0.18 -1.99 -9.38
N HIS A 75 -0.76 -2.92 -9.16
CA HIS A 75 -1.21 -3.87 -10.18
C HIS A 75 -1.78 -3.16 -11.41
N ASN A 76 -2.65 -2.16 -11.21
CA ASN A 76 -3.22 -1.36 -12.30
C ASN A 76 -2.14 -0.60 -13.07
N LEU A 77 -1.16 -0.01 -12.39
CA LEU A 77 -0.05 0.68 -13.04
C LEU A 77 0.80 -0.27 -13.89
N ARG A 78 1.07 -1.49 -13.42
CA ARG A 78 1.87 -2.48 -14.16
C ARG A 78 1.16 -3.06 -15.37
N LYS A 79 -0.17 -3.11 -15.36
CA LYS A 79 -0.98 -3.56 -16.51
C LYS A 79 -1.05 -2.55 -17.64
N ASN A 80 -0.93 -1.29 -17.35
CA ASN A 80 -1.01 -0.23 -18.35
C ASN A 80 0.39 0.07 -18.91
N PRO A 81 0.63 -0.12 -20.23
CA PRO A 81 1.92 0.13 -20.86
C PRO A 81 2.46 1.55 -20.62
N ASP A 82 1.58 2.55 -20.53
CA ASP A 82 1.97 3.96 -20.34
C ASP A 82 2.48 4.25 -18.92
N THR A 83 2.23 3.36 -17.96
CA THR A 83 2.59 3.54 -16.55
C THR A 83 3.39 2.39 -15.96
N SER A 84 3.60 1.31 -16.72
CA SER A 84 4.21 0.06 -16.25
C SER A 84 5.65 0.20 -15.77
N ASP A 85 6.37 1.22 -16.22
CA ASP A 85 7.76 1.53 -15.88
C ASP A 85 7.89 2.58 -14.76
N ILE A 86 6.79 3.18 -14.28
CA ILE A 86 6.83 4.13 -13.16
C ILE A 86 7.32 3.39 -11.91
N PRO A 87 8.39 3.88 -11.25
CA PRO A 87 8.85 3.31 -9.99
C PRO A 87 7.78 3.45 -8.90
N ILE A 88 7.63 2.40 -8.10
CA ILE A 88 6.68 2.37 -6.98
C ILE A 88 7.42 2.04 -5.70
N VAL A 89 7.23 2.87 -4.68
CA VAL A 89 7.69 2.64 -3.31
C VAL A 89 6.48 2.47 -2.41
N PHE A 90 6.47 1.40 -1.62
CA PHE A 90 5.45 1.23 -0.60
C PHE A 90 5.89 1.82 0.73
N LEU A 91 5.00 2.63 1.32
CA LEU A 91 5.07 2.97 2.74
C LEU A 91 4.31 1.89 3.52
N SER A 92 4.92 1.33 4.54
CA SER A 92 4.33 0.22 5.27
C SER A 92 4.33 0.47 6.77
N ALA A 93 3.27 0.08 7.48
CA ALA A 93 3.29 0.01 8.93
C ALA A 93 4.31 -1.03 9.41
N THR A 94 4.78 -0.91 10.64
CA THR A 94 5.84 -1.71 11.29
C THR A 94 5.61 -3.25 11.26
N TYR A 95 4.41 -3.72 10.90
CA TYR A 95 4.04 -5.14 10.93
C TYR A 95 3.71 -5.71 9.54
N VAL A 96 4.48 -5.36 8.53
CA VAL A 96 4.36 -6.02 7.22
C VAL A 96 5.11 -7.34 7.25
N SER A 97 4.41 -8.43 7.00
CA SER A 97 5.01 -9.75 6.97
C SER A 97 6.02 -9.89 5.81
N ALA A 98 6.94 -10.86 5.93
CA ALA A 98 7.86 -11.18 4.82
C ALA A 98 7.09 -11.54 3.54
N ASP A 99 5.90 -12.14 3.66
CA ASP A 99 5.03 -12.49 2.54
C ASP A 99 4.40 -11.26 1.90
N ASP A 100 4.04 -10.23 2.68
CA ASP A 100 3.55 -8.96 2.15
C ASP A 100 4.64 -8.21 1.37
N LYS A 101 5.86 -8.18 1.91
CA LYS A 101 7.02 -7.60 1.21
C LYS A 101 7.29 -8.34 -0.10
N ARG A 102 7.29 -9.68 -0.07
CA ARG A 102 7.50 -10.51 -1.27
C ARG A 102 6.43 -10.25 -2.34
N PHE A 103 5.18 -10.13 -1.95
CA PHE A 103 4.09 -9.83 -2.87
C PHE A 103 4.22 -8.46 -3.50
N GLY A 104 4.49 -7.42 -2.71
CA GLY A 104 4.68 -6.08 -3.25
C GLY A 104 5.89 -5.99 -4.19
N LEU A 105 6.99 -6.69 -3.89
CA LEU A 105 8.12 -6.82 -4.82
C LEU A 105 7.71 -7.57 -6.09
N GLY A 106 6.89 -8.61 -5.98
CA GLY A 106 6.30 -9.32 -7.12
C GLY A 106 5.38 -8.44 -7.97
N LEU A 107 4.77 -7.40 -7.40
CA LEU A 107 4.04 -6.36 -8.11
C LEU A 107 4.96 -5.31 -8.76
N GLY A 108 6.27 -5.47 -8.65
CA GLY A 108 7.24 -4.56 -9.23
C GLY A 108 7.50 -3.30 -8.39
N ALA A 109 7.24 -3.32 -7.10
CA ALA A 109 7.73 -2.28 -6.20
C ALA A 109 9.25 -2.32 -6.13
N VAL A 110 9.87 -1.15 -6.11
CA VAL A 110 11.33 -1.03 -6.07
C VAL A 110 11.86 -0.99 -4.65
N ARG A 111 11.05 -0.53 -3.71
CA ARG A 111 11.45 -0.39 -2.30
C ARG A 111 10.23 -0.44 -1.37
N PHE A 112 10.48 -0.84 -0.12
CA PHE A 112 9.57 -0.65 1.02
C PHE A 112 10.24 0.28 2.02
N ILE A 113 9.49 1.25 2.51
CA ILE A 113 9.90 2.16 3.59
C ILE A 113 8.96 1.94 4.77
N GLU A 114 9.52 1.60 5.92
CA GLU A 114 8.74 1.34 7.12
C GLU A 114 8.39 2.63 7.85
N LYS A 115 7.16 2.73 8.33
CA LYS A 115 6.73 3.81 9.22
C LYS A 115 7.13 3.45 10.67
N PRO A 116 7.66 4.38 11.48
CA PRO A 116 7.79 5.81 11.23
C PRO A 116 8.90 6.13 10.22
N ILE A 117 8.65 7.12 9.36
CA ILE A 117 9.57 7.53 8.29
C ILE A 117 10.71 8.34 8.91
N ASP A 118 11.95 7.88 8.73
CA ASP A 118 13.12 8.71 8.96
C ASP A 118 13.32 9.64 7.75
N PRO A 119 13.28 10.97 7.92
CA PRO A 119 13.33 11.91 6.80
C PRO A 119 14.60 11.82 5.96
N ASP A 120 15.77 11.58 6.58
CA ASP A 120 17.05 11.57 5.88
C ASP A 120 17.19 10.29 5.05
N ASP A 121 16.90 9.12 5.62
CA ASP A 121 16.91 7.83 4.91
C ASP A 121 15.87 7.79 3.79
N PHE A 122 14.70 8.37 4.02
CA PHE A 122 13.65 8.53 3.02
C PHE A 122 14.12 9.35 1.83
N LEU A 123 14.74 10.51 2.07
CA LEU A 123 15.25 11.38 1.01
C LEU A 123 16.39 10.75 0.21
N LEU A 124 17.28 10.01 0.88
CA LEU A 124 18.34 9.25 0.23
C LEU A 124 17.74 8.19 -0.70
N THR A 125 16.77 7.43 -0.21
CA THR A 125 16.07 6.41 -1.00
C THR A 125 15.39 7.01 -2.24
N VAL A 126 14.70 8.14 -2.10
CA VAL A 126 14.07 8.84 -3.21
C VAL A 126 15.09 9.30 -4.24
N ALA A 127 16.19 9.92 -3.78
CA ALA A 127 17.27 10.40 -4.66
C ALA A 127 17.94 9.23 -5.41
N GLU A 128 18.21 8.11 -4.76
CA GLU A 128 18.74 6.91 -5.40
C GLU A 128 17.82 6.42 -6.53
N ILE A 129 16.52 6.28 -6.26
CA ILE A 129 15.55 5.80 -7.25
C ILE A 129 15.48 6.72 -8.47
N LEU A 130 15.49 8.04 -8.26
CA LEU A 130 15.36 9.01 -9.34
C LEU A 130 16.66 9.18 -10.16
N THR A 131 17.82 8.81 -9.61
CA THR A 131 19.12 9.05 -10.26
C THR A 131 19.75 7.79 -10.86
N GLN A 132 19.57 6.63 -10.24
CA GLN A 132 20.32 5.42 -10.64
C GLN A 132 19.69 4.65 -11.79
N GLY A 133 18.47 5.01 -12.21
CA GLY A 133 17.67 4.17 -13.10
C GLY A 133 17.32 2.84 -12.44
N LEU A 134 16.10 2.38 -12.64
CA LEU A 134 15.64 1.14 -12.04
C LEU A 134 15.95 -0.05 -12.93
N PRO A 135 16.12 -1.26 -12.36
CA PRO A 135 16.06 -2.45 -13.16
C PRO A 135 14.72 -2.49 -13.92
N PRO A 136 14.68 -3.05 -15.13
CA PRO A 136 13.45 -3.16 -15.88
C PRO A 136 12.37 -3.79 -15.00
N PRO A 137 11.12 -3.31 -15.07
CA PRO A 137 10.04 -3.87 -14.28
C PRO A 137 9.96 -5.37 -14.55
N SER A 138 9.78 -6.16 -13.49
CA SER A 138 9.49 -7.58 -13.61
C SER A 138 8.27 -7.79 -14.51
N THR A 139 8.19 -8.93 -15.19
CA THR A 139 6.99 -9.28 -15.96
C THR A 139 5.74 -9.00 -15.12
N PRO A 140 4.76 -8.24 -15.63
CA PRO A 140 3.57 -7.93 -14.86
C PRO A 140 2.90 -9.19 -14.34
N MET A 141 2.57 -9.20 -13.07
CA MET A 141 1.81 -10.28 -12.45
C MET A 141 0.45 -10.41 -13.15
N SER A 142 0.07 -11.61 -13.53
CA SER A 142 -1.26 -11.86 -14.12
C SER A 142 -2.38 -11.52 -13.14
N ASP A 143 -3.56 -11.20 -13.66
CA ASP A 143 -4.74 -10.95 -12.81
C ASP A 143 -5.03 -12.14 -11.87
N GLN A 144 -4.87 -13.36 -12.37
CA GLN A 144 -5.10 -14.56 -11.57
C GLN A 144 -4.12 -14.67 -10.39
N GLU A 145 -2.83 -14.46 -10.62
CA GLU A 145 -1.79 -14.48 -9.58
C GLU A 145 -2.01 -13.34 -8.58
N PHE A 146 -2.34 -12.14 -9.08
CA PHE A 146 -2.63 -11.00 -8.24
C PHE A 146 -3.81 -11.29 -7.30
N PHE A 147 -4.97 -11.65 -7.84
CA PHE A 147 -6.16 -11.89 -7.03
C PHE A 147 -6.00 -13.08 -6.08
N GLN A 148 -5.24 -14.11 -6.47
CA GLN A 148 -4.95 -15.23 -5.58
C GLN A 148 -4.09 -14.78 -4.38
N GLY A 149 -3.01 -14.06 -4.63
CA GLY A 149 -2.12 -13.55 -3.58
C GLY A 149 -2.81 -12.49 -2.71
N TYR A 150 -3.59 -11.61 -3.33
CA TYR A 150 -4.34 -10.57 -2.64
C TYR A 150 -5.41 -11.14 -1.69
N ARG A 151 -6.18 -12.12 -2.16
CA ARG A 151 -7.13 -12.85 -1.34
C ARG A 151 -6.48 -13.52 -0.13
N GLN A 152 -5.36 -14.21 -0.32
CA GLN A 152 -4.65 -14.85 0.80
C GLN A 152 -4.27 -13.84 1.89
N ARG A 153 -3.90 -12.62 1.50
CA ARG A 153 -3.60 -11.53 2.44
C ARG A 153 -4.82 -11.03 3.18
N LEU A 154 -5.92 -10.83 2.46
CA LEU A 154 -7.18 -10.41 3.08
C LEU A 154 -7.68 -11.48 4.07
N ASP A 155 -7.63 -12.76 3.69
CA ASP A 155 -7.97 -13.88 4.58
C ASP A 155 -7.08 -13.90 5.84
N HIS A 156 -5.77 -13.64 5.71
CA HIS A 156 -4.86 -13.57 6.85
C HIS A 156 -5.18 -12.38 7.77
N LYS A 157 -5.39 -11.19 7.20
CA LYS A 157 -5.79 -9.99 7.94
C LYS A 157 -7.12 -10.20 8.67
N LEU A 158 -8.09 -10.81 8.00
CA LEU A 158 -9.40 -11.11 8.59
C LEU A 158 -9.28 -12.02 9.82
N ARG A 159 -8.50 -13.09 9.72
CA ARG A 159 -8.22 -14.00 10.85
C ARG A 159 -7.53 -13.27 12.00
N TYR A 160 -6.54 -12.42 11.69
CA TYR A 160 -5.85 -11.64 12.71
C TYR A 160 -6.80 -10.71 13.46
N LYS A 161 -7.65 -9.93 12.74
CA LYS A 161 -8.64 -9.03 13.35
C LYS A 161 -9.68 -9.79 14.17
N THR A 162 -10.16 -10.92 13.68
CA THR A 162 -11.09 -11.79 14.40
C THR A 162 -10.49 -12.29 15.72
N THR A 163 -9.21 -12.71 15.70
CA THR A 163 -8.49 -13.13 16.89
C THR A 163 -8.29 -11.98 17.87
N GLN A 164 -7.99 -10.77 17.36
CA GLN A 164 -7.83 -9.56 18.16
C GLN A 164 -9.14 -9.20 18.88
N ILE A 165 -10.28 -9.23 18.18
CA ILE A 165 -11.62 -8.99 18.76
C ILE A 165 -11.89 -9.98 19.90
N ALA A 166 -11.71 -11.28 19.68
CA ALA A 166 -11.92 -12.29 20.69
C ALA A 166 -11.01 -12.10 21.92
N ARG A 167 -9.80 -11.55 21.74
CA ARG A 167 -8.91 -11.20 22.86
C ARG A 167 -9.43 -10.00 23.64
N ILE A 168 -9.91 -8.95 22.94
CA ILE A 168 -10.49 -7.75 23.57
C ILE A 168 -11.74 -8.12 24.35
N GLU A 169 -12.64 -8.94 23.82
CA GLU A 169 -13.85 -9.41 24.49
C GLU A 169 -13.55 -10.12 25.81
N ARG A 170 -12.55 -11.04 25.81
CA ARG A 170 -12.12 -11.70 27.03
C ARG A 170 -11.57 -10.71 28.07
N LEU A 171 -10.82 -9.69 27.63
CA LEU A 171 -10.30 -8.66 28.54
C LEU A 171 -11.43 -7.84 29.16
N ILE A 172 -12.42 -7.41 28.38
CA ILE A 172 -13.56 -6.61 28.85
C ILE A 172 -14.33 -7.33 29.96
N THR A 173 -14.43 -8.66 29.91
CA THR A 173 -15.13 -9.43 30.96
C THR A 173 -14.41 -9.36 32.30
N SER A 174 -13.07 -9.26 32.32
CA SER A 174 -12.25 -9.27 33.53
C SER A 174 -11.85 -7.87 34.04
N LEU A 175 -12.08 -6.82 33.24
CA LEU A 175 -11.68 -5.45 33.61
C LEU A 175 -12.66 -4.77 34.59
N PRO A 176 -12.13 -3.90 35.48
CA PRO A 176 -12.94 -2.99 36.27
C PRO A 176 -13.82 -2.08 35.41
N PRO A 177 -15.01 -1.66 35.87
CA PRO A 177 -15.94 -0.85 35.12
C PRO A 177 -15.36 0.43 34.52
N GLU A 178 -14.47 1.10 35.25
CA GLU A 178 -13.82 2.37 34.85
C GLU A 178 -12.85 2.20 33.67
N GLN A 179 -12.31 1.00 33.42
CA GLN A 179 -11.38 0.73 32.32
C GLN A 179 -12.07 0.23 31.05
N LYS A 180 -13.32 -0.24 31.18
CA LYS A 180 -14.06 -0.82 30.05
C LYS A 180 -14.31 0.13 28.88
N PRO A 181 -14.61 1.43 29.05
CA PRO A 181 -14.94 2.31 27.93
C PRO A 181 -13.87 2.39 26.84
N GLY A 182 -12.58 2.42 27.25
CA GLY A 182 -11.46 2.46 26.30
C GLY A 182 -11.37 1.17 25.46
N PHE A 183 -11.54 0.01 26.09
CA PHE A 183 -11.51 -1.27 25.39
C PHE A 183 -12.76 -1.53 24.53
N LEU A 184 -13.93 -1.01 24.93
CA LEU A 184 -15.13 -1.02 24.10
C LEU A 184 -14.97 -0.15 22.83
N SER A 185 -14.29 0.99 22.95
CA SER A 185 -13.95 1.82 21.78
C SER A 185 -13.00 1.07 20.84
N LEU A 186 -11.94 0.45 21.38
CA LEU A 186 -11.00 -0.36 20.62
C LEU A 186 -11.68 -1.55 19.94
N GLN A 187 -12.63 -2.21 20.61
CA GLN A 187 -13.42 -3.30 20.03
C GLN A 187 -14.19 -2.83 18.81
N ARG A 188 -14.96 -1.74 18.93
CA ARG A 188 -15.75 -1.18 17.82
C ARG A 188 -14.89 -0.80 16.63
N GLN A 189 -13.74 -0.19 16.88
CA GLN A 189 -12.80 0.15 15.82
C GLN A 189 -12.28 -1.12 15.12
N THR A 190 -11.87 -2.14 15.87
CA THR A 190 -11.35 -3.39 15.31
C THR A 190 -12.44 -4.17 14.56
N GLU A 191 -13.69 -4.09 15.01
CA GLU A 191 -14.85 -4.68 14.31
C GLU A 191 -15.11 -3.97 12.99
N ALA A 192 -15.07 -2.64 12.95
CA ALA A 192 -15.22 -1.87 11.71
C ALA A 192 -14.12 -2.23 10.70
N GLU A 193 -12.86 -2.29 11.13
CA GLU A 193 -11.73 -2.68 10.27
C GLU A 193 -11.89 -4.13 9.75
N ARG A 194 -12.38 -5.06 10.57
CA ARG A 194 -12.70 -6.44 10.14
C ARG A 194 -13.79 -6.45 9.07
N ASP A 195 -14.84 -5.67 9.25
CA ASP A 195 -15.98 -5.64 8.33
C ASP A 195 -15.59 -5.01 6.98
N GLU A 196 -14.71 -4.03 6.97
CA GLU A 196 -14.11 -3.48 5.74
C GLU A 196 -13.30 -4.55 4.99
N ILE A 197 -12.44 -5.29 5.68
CA ILE A 197 -11.65 -6.39 5.08
C ILE A 197 -12.58 -7.48 4.53
N GLN A 198 -13.66 -7.81 5.25
CA GLN A 198 -14.64 -8.79 4.77
C GLN A 198 -15.35 -8.33 3.51
N LEU A 199 -15.76 -7.06 3.45
CA LEU A 199 -16.39 -6.47 2.27
C LEU A 199 -15.46 -6.53 1.05
N GLU A 200 -14.20 -6.17 1.24
CA GLU A 200 -13.19 -6.21 0.19
C GLU A 200 -12.93 -7.65 -0.30
N LEU A 201 -12.83 -8.61 0.62
CA LEU A 201 -12.70 -10.03 0.30
C LEU A 201 -13.87 -10.55 -0.53
N ASP A 202 -15.10 -10.13 -0.21
CA ASP A 202 -16.30 -10.50 -0.97
C ASP A 202 -16.33 -9.85 -2.36
N GLN A 203 -15.78 -8.65 -2.52
CA GLN A 203 -15.60 -8.01 -3.83
C GLN A 203 -14.58 -8.78 -4.69
N VAL A 204 -13.43 -9.13 -4.13
CA VAL A 204 -12.41 -9.94 -4.82
C VAL A 204 -12.97 -11.30 -5.26
N ARG A 205 -13.75 -11.96 -4.40
CA ARG A 205 -14.42 -13.23 -4.72
C ARG A 205 -15.40 -13.10 -5.88
N LYS A 206 -16.15 -12.01 -5.95
CA LYS A 206 -17.08 -11.74 -7.06
C LYS A 206 -16.34 -11.52 -8.38
N LEU A 207 -15.23 -10.78 -8.36
CA LEU A 207 -14.42 -10.51 -9.55
C LEU A 207 -13.74 -11.76 -10.12
N THR A 208 -13.44 -12.74 -9.27
CA THR A 208 -12.67 -13.93 -9.65
C THR A 208 -13.54 -15.18 -9.89
N ASN A 209 -14.87 -15.10 -9.75
CA ASN A 209 -15.79 -16.27 -9.78
C ASN A 209 -15.35 -17.46 -8.88
N TRP A 210 -14.64 -17.17 -7.80
CA TRP A 210 -14.05 -18.18 -6.92
C TRP A 210 -15.09 -18.77 -5.96
N PRO A 211 -15.17 -20.10 -5.81
CA PRO A 211 -16.11 -20.72 -4.89
C PRO A 211 -15.84 -20.33 -3.43
N LYS A 212 -16.92 -20.13 -2.66
CA LYS A 212 -16.83 -19.90 -1.21
C LYS A 212 -16.28 -21.18 -0.57
N THR A 213 -15.04 -21.13 -0.08
CA THR A 213 -14.54 -22.19 0.80
C THR A 213 -15.20 -22.00 2.16
N ASN A 214 -16.01 -22.97 2.58
CA ASN A 214 -16.52 -23.03 3.94
C ASN A 214 -15.33 -23.10 4.92
N PRO A 215 -15.32 -22.34 6.01
CA PRO A 215 -14.32 -22.49 7.07
C PRO A 215 -14.75 -23.63 8.00
N SER A 216 -14.65 -24.87 7.52
CA SER A 216 -14.93 -26.08 8.32
C SER A 216 -14.12 -27.23 7.76
N SER A 217 -12.90 -27.37 8.22
CA SER A 217 -12.15 -28.62 8.36
C SER A 217 -10.96 -28.37 9.29
#